data_f5dadd42b91dbff66ba3e7d85a32aaf8
#
_entry.id   f5dadd42b91dbff66ba3e7d85a32aaf8
#
_cell.length_a   1.000
_cell.length_b   1.000
_cell.length_c   1.000
_cell.angle_alpha   90.00
_cell.angle_beta   90.00
_cell.angle_gamma   90.00
#
_symmetry.space_group_name_H-M   'P 1'
#
loop_
_entity.id
_entity.type
_entity.pdbx_description
1 polymer ?
#
loop_
_entity_poly.entity_id
_entity_poly.type
_entity_poly.pdbx_seq_one_letter_code
_entity_poly.pdbx_strand_id
1 'polypeptide(L)' 'MSKTPVFTGKELIKSLIKLEFSVVRVKGSHHFMRHKDGRCTTVPVHAKETVGTGLLNKILKDCEITIKDLK' A
#
# COMPACT_ATOMS: atom_id res chain seq x y z
N MET A 1 -9.93 16.52 16.18
CA MET A 1 -10.39 15.27 15.61
C MET A 1 -9.44 14.79 14.53
N SER A 2 -8.89 13.61 14.69
CA SER A 2 -7.94 13.10 13.73
C SER A 2 -8.67 12.46 12.54
N LYS A 3 -8.17 12.72 11.35
CA LYS A 3 -8.67 12.07 10.15
C LYS A 3 -7.63 11.07 9.66
N THR A 4 -8.09 9.89 9.30
CA THR A 4 -7.22 8.92 8.67
C THR A 4 -6.83 9.45 7.31
N PRO A 5 -5.55 9.53 6.98
CA PRO A 5 -5.13 9.93 5.64
C PRO A 5 -5.72 8.98 4.60
N VAL A 6 -6.03 9.53 3.44
CA VAL A 6 -6.63 8.79 2.34
C VAL A 6 -5.61 8.69 1.22
N PHE A 7 -5.45 7.48 0.68
CA PHE A 7 -4.51 7.22 -0.40
C PHE A 7 -5.20 6.49 -1.54
N THR A 8 -4.82 6.82 -2.77
CA THR A 8 -5.18 5.96 -3.90
C THR A 8 -4.22 4.78 -3.90
N GLY A 9 -4.59 3.70 -4.60
CA GLY A 9 -3.68 2.57 -4.74
C GLY A 9 -2.35 2.96 -5.33
N LYS A 10 -2.37 3.85 -6.32
CA LYS A 10 -1.16 4.34 -6.98
C LYS A 10 -0.25 5.09 -5.99
N GLU A 11 -0.85 5.93 -5.14
CA GLU A 11 -0.09 6.65 -4.12
C GLU A 11 0.53 5.72 -3.10
N LEU A 12 -0.21 4.67 -2.70
CA LEU A 12 0.31 3.66 -1.78
C LEU A 12 1.51 2.94 -2.38
N ILE A 13 1.40 2.52 -3.64
CA ILE A 13 2.51 1.85 -4.31
C ILE A 13 3.75 2.75 -4.33
N LYS A 14 3.56 4.02 -4.65
CA LYS A 14 4.65 4.98 -4.68
C LYS A 14 5.35 5.09 -3.33
N SER A 15 4.55 5.18 -2.26
CA SER A 15 5.09 5.26 -0.90
C SER A 15 5.82 3.98 -0.51
N LEU A 16 5.25 2.83 -0.87
CA LEU A 16 5.87 1.54 -0.55
C LEU A 16 7.19 1.35 -1.31
N ILE A 17 7.27 1.84 -2.54
CA ILE A 17 8.52 1.79 -3.29
C ILE A 17 9.61 2.59 -2.58
N LYS A 18 9.25 3.74 -2.02
CA LYS A 18 10.19 4.53 -1.22
C LYS A 18 10.67 3.79 0.01
N LEU A 19 9.86 2.88 0.53
CA LEU A 19 10.20 2.04 1.67
C LEU A 19 10.85 0.73 1.24
N GLU A 20 11.29 0.66 0.00
CA GLU A 20 12.04 -0.46 -0.58
C GLU A 20 11.20 -1.71 -0.85
N PHE A 21 9.89 -1.53 -0.99
CA PHE A 21 9.04 -2.58 -1.54
C PHE A 21 9.11 -2.50 -3.06
N SER A 22 8.91 -3.62 -3.72
CA SER A 22 8.91 -3.68 -5.19
C SER A 22 7.64 -4.36 -5.67
N VAL A 23 7.16 -3.96 -6.84
CA VAL A 23 6.05 -4.65 -7.48
C VAL A 23 6.63 -5.92 -8.11
N VAL A 24 6.21 -7.08 -7.59
CA VAL A 24 6.72 -8.37 -8.09
C VAL A 24 5.76 -9.04 -9.06
N ARG A 25 4.51 -8.62 -9.07
CA ARG A 25 3.51 -9.19 -9.96
C ARG A 25 2.32 -8.25 -10.05
N VAL A 26 1.67 -8.21 -11.21
CA VAL A 26 0.44 -7.47 -11.41
C VAL A 26 -0.56 -8.45 -12.02
N LYS A 27 -1.74 -8.54 -11.40
CA LYS A 27 -2.83 -9.33 -11.93
C LYS A 27 -4.10 -8.50 -11.88
N GLY A 28 -4.59 -8.08 -13.06
CA GLY A 28 -5.71 -7.15 -13.13
C GLY A 28 -5.36 -5.86 -12.41
N SER A 29 -6.19 -5.47 -11.45
CA SER A 29 -5.94 -4.27 -10.65
C SER A 29 -5.06 -4.53 -9.43
N HIS A 30 -4.73 -5.80 -9.15
CA HIS A 30 -3.96 -6.16 -7.97
C HIS A 30 -2.47 -6.12 -8.24
N HIS A 31 -1.77 -5.30 -7.46
CA HIS A 31 -0.33 -5.17 -7.53
C HIS A 31 0.27 -5.86 -6.31
N PHE A 32 1.00 -6.94 -6.54
CA PHE A 32 1.64 -7.69 -5.46
C PHE A 32 3.00 -7.07 -5.19
N MET A 33 3.20 -6.64 -3.94
CA MET A 33 4.42 -5.95 -3.53
C MET A 33 5.17 -6.77 -2.51
N ARG A 34 6.48 -6.70 -2.56
CA ARG A 34 7.32 -7.46 -1.66
C ARG A 34 8.57 -6.67 -1.28
N HIS A 35 8.95 -6.76 -0.03
CA HIS A 35 10.19 -6.22 0.49
C HIS A 35 11.22 -7.35 0.51
N LYS A 36 12.49 -7.02 0.36
CA LYS A 36 13.55 -8.04 0.36
C LYS A 36 13.62 -8.83 1.67
N ASP A 37 13.09 -8.30 2.76
CA ASP A 37 13.06 -9.02 4.04
C ASP A 37 11.90 -10.02 4.15
N GLY A 38 11.07 -10.12 3.10
CA GLY A 38 9.99 -11.09 3.04
C GLY A 38 8.61 -10.53 3.29
N ARG A 39 8.50 -9.30 3.79
CA ARG A 39 7.18 -8.68 3.97
C ARG A 39 6.53 -8.47 2.60
N CYS A 40 5.24 -8.75 2.51
CA CYS A 40 4.53 -8.58 1.25
C CYS A 40 3.09 -8.18 1.49
N THR A 41 2.50 -7.52 0.51
CA THR A 41 1.11 -7.11 0.55
C THR A 41 0.57 -6.99 -0.87
N THR A 42 -0.72 -6.81 -0.99
CA THR A 42 -1.39 -6.59 -2.27
C THR A 42 -2.10 -5.25 -2.22
N VAL A 43 -1.85 -4.42 -3.24
CA VAL A 43 -2.47 -3.09 -3.34
C VAL A 43 -3.35 -3.07 -4.60
N PRO A 44 -4.67 -2.90 -4.46
CA PRO A 44 -5.53 -2.75 -5.64
C PRO A 44 -5.40 -1.35 -6.19
N VAL A 45 -5.33 -1.23 -7.51
CA VAL A 45 -5.25 0.06 -8.18
C VAL A 45 -6.46 0.22 -9.08
N HIS A 46 -7.36 1.11 -8.68
CA HIS A 46 -8.51 1.49 -9.48
C HIS A 46 -8.38 2.99 -9.74
N ALA A 47 -8.56 3.39 -10.98
CA ALA A 47 -8.35 4.79 -11.39
C ALA A 47 -9.09 5.75 -10.45
N LYS A 48 -8.34 6.65 -9.83
CA LYS A 48 -8.86 7.72 -8.96
C LYS A 48 -9.62 7.25 -7.72
N GLU A 49 -9.72 5.95 -7.47
CA GLU A 49 -10.39 5.47 -6.27
C GLU A 49 -9.40 5.38 -5.12
N THR A 50 -9.87 5.76 -3.94
CA THR A 50 -9.06 5.68 -2.74
C THR A 50 -9.19 4.31 -2.10
N VAL A 51 -8.15 3.91 -1.39
CA VAL A 51 -8.16 2.66 -0.63
C VAL A 51 -8.94 2.88 0.66
N GLY A 52 -9.93 2.02 0.91
CA GLY A 52 -10.73 2.14 2.12
C GLY A 52 -9.90 1.91 3.38
N THR A 53 -10.40 2.44 4.50
CA THR A 53 -9.69 2.39 5.78
C THR A 53 -9.35 0.96 6.21
N GLY A 54 -10.29 0.03 6.04
CA GLY A 54 -10.04 -1.37 6.40
C GLY A 54 -8.89 -1.98 5.62
N LEU A 55 -8.88 -1.76 4.31
CA LEU A 55 -7.82 -2.29 3.47
C LEU A 55 -6.50 -1.57 3.73
N LEU A 56 -6.55 -0.27 3.95
CA LEU A 56 -5.35 0.49 4.30
C LEU A 56 -4.70 -0.09 5.57
N ASN A 57 -5.50 -0.34 6.59
CA ASN A 57 -5.00 -0.92 7.84
C ASN A 57 -4.38 -2.30 7.60
N LYS A 58 -5.00 -3.10 6.74
CA LYS A 58 -4.47 -4.42 6.40
C LYS A 58 -3.10 -4.28 5.71
N ILE A 59 -2.98 -3.36 4.78
CA ILE A 59 -1.72 -3.12 4.07
C ILE A 59 -0.63 -2.67 5.05
N LEU A 60 -0.97 -1.75 5.95
CA LEU A 60 -0.02 -1.29 6.96
C LEU A 60 0.46 -2.43 7.84
N LYS A 61 -0.47 -3.30 8.24
CA LYS A 61 -0.14 -4.44 9.07
C LYS A 61 0.74 -5.44 8.32
N ASP A 62 0.40 -5.74 7.06
CA ASP A 62 1.18 -6.66 6.24
C ASP A 62 2.61 -6.16 6.07
N CYS A 63 2.77 -4.87 5.89
CA CYS A 63 4.07 -4.25 5.67
C CYS A 63 4.80 -3.90 6.97
N GLU A 64 4.12 -4.04 8.11
CA GLU A 64 4.67 -3.69 9.43
C GLU A 64 5.13 -2.24 9.48
N ILE A 65 4.31 -1.36 8.93
CA ILE A 65 4.59 0.07 8.89
C ILE A 65 3.39 0.84 9.46
N THR A 66 3.58 2.13 9.66
CA THR A 66 2.53 3.02 10.16
C THR A 66 2.18 4.07 9.12
N ILE A 67 1.11 4.80 9.36
CA ILE A 67 0.70 5.91 8.50
C ILE A 67 1.84 6.92 8.35
N LYS A 68 2.59 7.15 9.40
CA LYS A 68 3.73 8.09 9.35
C LYS A 68 4.78 7.68 8.33
N ASP A 69 4.95 6.39 8.15
CA ASP A 69 5.94 5.87 7.20
C ASP A 69 5.54 6.15 5.76
N LEU A 70 4.24 6.30 5.51
CA LEU A 70 3.72 6.55 4.17
C LEU A 70 3.84 8.01 3.72
N LYS A 71 4.05 8.89 4.65
CA LYS A 71 4.12 10.33 4.36
C LYS A 71 5.49 10.75 3.88
#